data_8e5b66765c886180e69684f6dd127fb3
#
_entry.id   8e5b66765c886180e69684f6dd127fb3
#
_cell.length_a   1.000
_cell.length_b   1.000
_cell.length_c   1.000
_cell.angle_alpha   90.00
_cell.angle_beta   90.00
_cell.angle_gamma   90.00
#
_symmetry.space_group_name_H-M   'P 1'
#
loop_
_entity.id
_entity.type
_entity.pdbx_description
1 polymer ?
#
loop_
_entity_poly.entity_id
_entity_poly.type
_entity_poly.pdbx_seq_one_letter_code
_entity_poly.pdbx_strand_id
1 'polypeptide(L)'
;MNSTENLKEIINQSPTSAGIYKMLNEKDEILYVGKAKNIQNRLKSYLNGNNLSNRIKRMVSKISTIDVVITQTEKEALLLEANLIKKLKPPFNILLRDDKSFPYIFINHEQEYPQITKHRGKQKFKGKYFGPFATINSLNYTLKILQKVFLLRSCDDTIFENRSKPCLLYQIERCSGPCVNDTINKKDYNSTVKNAENFLSGHHSTLQAELSKKMERESEILNYEKAASYRDKIEALTQIQSQQNINLHDIKNTDVISISRKGNKSCVQVFIYRSGQNWGNRSYFPKHGEEVETYEILERFIVDFYTKYSPPKNVLINTPINNSKLIKNSLKSIYSYQTNFSIPKQGKKLEIINYAIRNSELSLKNHITQSFSDKENLKALKKDLGITHDINRIEAFDNSHLFGKNAVGAMIVFSNEGFDKKSYRKFNIDSNKVKPGDDYGMMRLSLIH
;
A
#
# COMPACT_ATOMS: atom_id res chain seq x y z
N MET A 1 -27.72 7.59 -39.68
CA MET A 1 -28.01 6.37 -38.86
C MET A 1 -27.90 6.78 -37.39
N ASN A 2 -28.95 6.53 -36.62
CA ASN A 2 -28.98 6.90 -35.22
C ASN A 2 -27.89 6.12 -34.43
N SER A 3 -27.09 6.79 -33.65
CA SER A 3 -26.02 6.18 -32.84
C SER A 3 -26.50 4.99 -31.99
N THR A 4 -27.78 4.98 -31.63
CA THR A 4 -28.43 3.91 -30.84
C THR A 4 -28.71 2.63 -31.68
N GLU A 5 -28.92 2.73 -32.97
CA GLU A 5 -29.15 1.57 -33.88
C GLU A 5 -27.83 0.84 -34.15
N ASN A 6 -26.76 1.60 -34.38
CA ASN A 6 -25.43 1.05 -34.57
C ASN A 6 -24.95 0.31 -33.31
N LEU A 7 -25.23 0.88 -32.12
CA LEU A 7 -24.88 0.24 -30.85
C LEU A 7 -25.63 -1.08 -30.60
N LYS A 8 -26.92 -1.15 -31.01
CA LYS A 8 -27.72 -2.39 -30.96
C LYS A 8 -27.14 -3.47 -31.86
N GLU A 9 -26.68 -3.11 -33.04
CA GLU A 9 -26.09 -4.03 -33.98
C GLU A 9 -24.78 -4.61 -33.47
N ILE A 10 -23.88 -3.78 -32.96
CA ILE A 10 -22.62 -4.19 -32.32
C ILE A 10 -22.89 -5.15 -31.15
N ILE A 11 -23.88 -4.86 -30.33
CA ILE A 11 -24.23 -5.70 -29.17
C ILE A 11 -24.83 -7.06 -29.65
N ASN A 12 -25.63 -7.07 -30.67
CA ASN A 12 -26.20 -8.34 -31.19
C ASN A 12 -25.13 -9.25 -31.82
N GLN A 13 -24.08 -8.68 -32.40
CA GLN A 13 -22.94 -9.41 -32.95
C GLN A 13 -21.89 -9.79 -31.88
N SER A 14 -22.03 -9.31 -30.66
CA SER A 14 -21.08 -9.61 -29.60
C SER A 14 -21.14 -11.07 -29.15
N PRO A 15 -20.02 -11.69 -28.75
CA PRO A 15 -19.96 -13.10 -28.37
C PRO A 15 -20.72 -13.40 -27.07
N THR A 16 -21.24 -14.61 -26.97
CA THR A 16 -21.95 -15.13 -25.78
C THR A 16 -21.00 -15.73 -24.72
N SER A 17 -19.71 -15.69 -24.98
CA SER A 17 -18.66 -16.23 -24.10
C SER A 17 -18.33 -15.31 -22.93
N ALA A 18 -17.54 -15.86 -21.98
CA ALA A 18 -16.95 -15.06 -20.90
C ALA A 18 -15.83 -14.15 -21.44
N GLY A 19 -15.70 -12.96 -20.86
CA GLY A 19 -14.65 -12.03 -21.26
C GLY A 19 -14.82 -10.64 -20.67
N ILE A 20 -14.10 -9.70 -21.25
CA ILE A 20 -14.19 -8.27 -20.94
C ILE A 20 -14.69 -7.50 -22.14
N TYR A 21 -15.29 -6.34 -21.87
CA TYR A 21 -15.67 -5.36 -22.89
C TYR A 21 -15.16 -3.98 -22.48
N LYS A 22 -14.73 -3.21 -23.47
CA LYS A 22 -14.32 -1.81 -23.35
C LYS A 22 -15.33 -0.97 -24.13
N MET A 23 -15.83 0.07 -23.50
CA MET A 23 -16.74 1.05 -24.13
C MET A 23 -15.95 2.31 -24.45
N LEU A 24 -15.96 2.73 -25.71
CA LEU A 24 -15.18 3.86 -26.22
C LEU A 24 -16.13 4.97 -26.72
N ASN A 25 -15.64 6.22 -26.65
CA ASN A 25 -16.33 7.36 -27.25
C ASN A 25 -15.91 7.57 -28.73
N GLU A 26 -16.43 8.61 -29.37
CA GLU A 26 -16.13 8.97 -30.75
C GLU A 26 -14.64 9.31 -31.01
N LYS A 27 -13.88 9.57 -29.94
CA LYS A 27 -12.44 9.87 -29.98
C LYS A 27 -11.56 8.68 -29.64
N ASP A 28 -12.14 7.46 -29.64
CA ASP A 28 -11.48 6.22 -29.23
C ASP A 28 -10.96 6.23 -27.78
N GLU A 29 -11.46 7.14 -26.91
CA GLU A 29 -11.11 7.15 -25.51
C GLU A 29 -11.96 6.12 -24.74
N ILE A 30 -11.31 5.30 -23.94
CA ILE A 30 -11.98 4.25 -23.16
C ILE A 30 -12.75 4.88 -21.99
N LEU A 31 -14.07 4.78 -22.05
CA LEU A 31 -14.98 5.28 -21.02
C LEU A 31 -15.13 4.30 -19.86
N TYR A 32 -15.20 3.01 -20.16
CA TYR A 32 -15.50 1.97 -19.19
C TYR A 32 -14.90 0.62 -19.62
N VAL A 33 -14.45 -0.16 -18.65
CA VAL A 33 -14.06 -1.57 -18.81
C VAL A 33 -14.91 -2.41 -17.88
N GLY A 34 -15.53 -3.47 -18.39
CA GLY A 34 -16.33 -4.39 -17.60
C GLY A 34 -16.10 -5.85 -17.99
N LYS A 35 -16.35 -6.76 -17.02
CA LYS A 35 -16.34 -8.21 -17.23
C LYS A 35 -17.75 -8.75 -17.42
N ALA A 36 -17.85 -9.88 -18.07
CA ALA A 36 -19.09 -10.65 -18.17
C ALA A 36 -18.82 -12.15 -18.24
N LYS A 37 -19.74 -12.93 -17.69
CA LYS A 37 -19.83 -14.39 -17.94
C LYS A 37 -20.39 -14.68 -19.33
N ASN A 38 -21.26 -13.79 -19.81
CA ASN A 38 -21.82 -13.75 -21.16
C ASN A 38 -21.84 -12.28 -21.58
N ILE A 39 -20.93 -11.93 -22.51
CA ILE A 39 -20.70 -10.54 -22.92
C ILE A 39 -21.97 -9.98 -23.57
N GLN A 40 -22.58 -10.71 -24.51
CA GLN A 40 -23.77 -10.23 -25.22
C GLN A 40 -24.92 -9.91 -24.27
N ASN A 41 -25.25 -10.81 -23.33
CA ASN A 41 -26.30 -10.59 -22.34
C ASN A 41 -26.00 -9.39 -21.43
N ARG A 42 -24.75 -9.22 -21.03
CA ARG A 42 -24.33 -8.08 -20.24
C ARG A 42 -24.47 -6.77 -20.99
N LEU A 43 -24.07 -6.73 -22.24
CA LEU A 43 -24.19 -5.54 -23.09
C LEU A 43 -25.68 -5.20 -23.38
N LYS A 44 -26.52 -6.19 -23.61
CA LYS A 44 -27.98 -6.00 -23.75
C LYS A 44 -28.60 -5.34 -22.50
N SER A 45 -28.09 -5.63 -21.31
CA SER A 45 -28.59 -5.00 -20.08
C SER A 45 -28.40 -3.47 -20.03
N TYR A 46 -27.47 -2.93 -20.78
CA TYR A 46 -27.29 -1.46 -20.90
C TYR A 46 -28.26 -0.81 -21.91
N LEU A 47 -28.86 -1.58 -22.80
CA LEU A 47 -29.90 -1.08 -23.74
C LEU A 47 -31.29 -1.05 -23.10
N ASN A 48 -31.57 -1.97 -22.15
CA ASN A 48 -32.88 -2.11 -21.50
C ASN A 48 -33.04 -1.08 -20.35
N GLY A 49 -33.10 0.17 -20.70
CA GLY A 49 -32.91 1.40 -19.92
C GLY A 49 -33.77 1.70 -18.69
N ASN A 50 -34.75 0.85 -18.31
CA ASN A 50 -35.72 1.24 -17.28
C ASN A 50 -35.17 1.26 -15.84
N ASN A 51 -34.02 0.60 -15.56
CA ASN A 51 -33.40 0.53 -14.23
C ASN A 51 -31.92 0.96 -14.22
N LEU A 52 -31.46 1.71 -15.22
CA LEU A 52 -30.10 2.18 -15.27
C LEU A 52 -29.92 3.46 -14.44
N SER A 53 -28.86 3.51 -13.63
CA SER A 53 -28.48 4.71 -12.92
C SER A 53 -28.13 5.85 -13.88
N ASN A 54 -28.28 7.10 -13.41
CA ASN A 54 -27.99 8.30 -14.22
C ASN A 54 -26.55 8.32 -14.76
N ARG A 55 -25.59 7.78 -13.97
CA ARG A 55 -24.21 7.62 -14.37
C ARG A 55 -24.06 6.66 -15.57
N ILE A 56 -24.74 5.53 -15.52
CA ILE A 56 -24.71 4.53 -16.60
C ILE A 56 -25.42 5.09 -17.83
N LYS A 57 -26.58 5.75 -17.68
CA LYS A 57 -27.26 6.43 -18.78
C LYS A 57 -26.34 7.46 -19.47
N ARG A 58 -25.63 8.29 -18.66
CA ARG A 58 -24.65 9.24 -19.17
C ARG A 58 -23.43 8.58 -19.82
N MET A 59 -23.00 7.42 -19.34
CA MET A 59 -21.95 6.64 -19.97
C MET A 59 -22.44 6.10 -21.33
N VAL A 60 -23.61 5.46 -21.34
CA VAL A 60 -24.20 4.85 -22.54
C VAL A 60 -24.43 5.90 -23.65
N SER A 61 -24.88 7.12 -23.30
CA SER A 61 -25.05 8.20 -24.28
C SER A 61 -23.76 8.70 -24.93
N LYS A 62 -22.59 8.31 -24.40
CA LYS A 62 -21.28 8.70 -24.93
C LYS A 62 -20.56 7.56 -25.65
N ILE A 63 -21.14 6.37 -25.68
CA ILE A 63 -20.53 5.21 -26.33
C ILE A 63 -20.70 5.32 -27.85
N SER A 64 -19.61 5.18 -28.56
CA SER A 64 -19.55 5.08 -30.03
C SER A 64 -19.21 3.64 -30.44
N THR A 65 -18.29 2.99 -29.74
CA THR A 65 -17.78 1.67 -30.12
C THR A 65 -17.56 0.79 -28.88
N ILE A 66 -17.64 -0.52 -29.06
CA ILE A 66 -17.39 -1.53 -28.03
C ILE A 66 -16.34 -2.51 -28.52
N ASP A 67 -15.22 -2.57 -27.82
CA ASP A 67 -14.19 -3.59 -28.02
C ASP A 67 -14.41 -4.76 -27.06
N VAL A 68 -14.24 -5.98 -27.55
CA VAL A 68 -14.45 -7.21 -26.78
C VAL A 68 -13.20 -8.08 -26.79
N VAL A 69 -12.85 -8.63 -25.62
CA VAL A 69 -11.81 -9.65 -25.48
C VAL A 69 -12.39 -10.88 -24.80
N ILE A 70 -12.43 -11.99 -25.54
CA ILE A 70 -12.90 -13.27 -25.02
C ILE A 70 -11.85 -13.87 -24.09
N THR A 71 -12.28 -14.46 -22.97
CA THR A 71 -11.44 -15.21 -22.06
C THR A 71 -11.95 -16.64 -21.92
N GLN A 72 -11.07 -17.57 -21.53
CA GLN A 72 -11.47 -18.96 -21.34
C GLN A 72 -12.39 -19.14 -20.12
N THR A 73 -12.21 -18.29 -19.10
CA THR A 73 -12.95 -18.36 -17.85
C THR A 73 -13.36 -16.98 -17.33
N GLU A 74 -14.43 -16.94 -16.53
CA GLU A 74 -14.85 -15.72 -15.82
C GLU A 74 -13.77 -15.21 -14.82
N LYS A 75 -12.93 -16.12 -14.32
CA LYS A 75 -11.79 -15.76 -13.44
C LYS A 75 -10.74 -14.95 -14.20
N GLU A 76 -10.40 -15.37 -15.40
CA GLU A 76 -9.50 -14.61 -16.29
C GLU A 76 -10.08 -13.26 -16.65
N ALA A 77 -11.39 -13.20 -16.95
CA ALA A 77 -12.09 -11.94 -17.20
C ALA A 77 -11.97 -10.97 -16.01
N LEU A 78 -12.15 -11.46 -14.77
CA LEU A 78 -12.03 -10.64 -13.58
C LEU A 78 -10.62 -10.05 -13.42
N LEU A 79 -9.58 -10.86 -13.60
CA LEU A 79 -8.20 -10.42 -13.47
C LEU A 79 -7.78 -9.47 -14.61
N LEU A 80 -8.22 -9.76 -15.84
CA LEU A 80 -7.95 -8.92 -16.99
C LEU A 80 -8.64 -7.55 -16.85
N GLU A 81 -9.91 -7.53 -16.40
CA GLU A 81 -10.64 -6.30 -16.08
C GLU A 81 -9.87 -5.45 -15.07
N ALA A 82 -9.41 -6.06 -13.94
CA ALA A 82 -8.64 -5.36 -12.92
C ALA A 82 -7.37 -4.73 -13.48
N ASN A 83 -6.61 -5.48 -14.28
CA ASN A 83 -5.38 -5.00 -14.90
C ASN A 83 -5.62 -3.87 -15.91
N LEU A 84 -6.67 -3.97 -16.72
CA LEU A 84 -7.02 -2.96 -17.72
C LEU A 84 -7.52 -1.67 -17.07
N ILE A 85 -8.39 -1.74 -16.06
CA ILE A 85 -8.83 -0.55 -15.32
C ILE A 85 -7.63 0.16 -14.66
N LYS A 86 -6.69 -0.59 -14.11
CA LYS A 86 -5.46 -0.04 -13.52
C LYS A 86 -4.60 0.68 -14.56
N LYS A 87 -4.42 0.07 -15.75
CA LYS A 87 -3.59 0.61 -16.83
C LYS A 87 -4.23 1.82 -17.51
N LEU A 88 -5.52 1.70 -17.85
CA LEU A 88 -6.26 2.65 -18.70
C LEU A 88 -6.98 3.74 -17.91
N LYS A 89 -7.30 3.49 -16.64
CA LYS A 89 -7.97 4.42 -15.71
C LYS A 89 -9.26 5.04 -16.27
N PRO A 90 -10.21 4.25 -16.77
CA PRO A 90 -11.40 4.76 -17.43
C PRO A 90 -12.25 5.62 -16.48
N PRO A 91 -12.86 6.73 -16.94
CA PRO A 91 -13.54 7.70 -16.08
C PRO A 91 -14.80 7.14 -15.40
N PHE A 92 -15.42 6.12 -15.98
CA PHE A 92 -16.61 5.48 -15.43
C PHE A 92 -16.33 4.20 -14.65
N ASN A 93 -15.09 3.85 -14.37
CA ASN A 93 -14.73 2.78 -13.45
C ASN A 93 -14.40 3.30 -12.05
N ILE A 94 -14.42 2.39 -11.07
CA ILE A 94 -13.90 2.67 -9.73
C ILE A 94 -12.37 2.64 -9.82
N LEU A 95 -11.72 3.72 -9.38
CA LEU A 95 -10.27 3.86 -9.47
C LEU A 95 -9.66 3.93 -8.06
N LEU A 96 -8.60 3.13 -7.85
CA LEU A 96 -7.74 3.22 -6.68
C LEU A 96 -6.54 4.11 -6.98
N ARG A 97 -6.34 5.15 -6.16
CA ARG A 97 -5.29 6.16 -6.37
C ARG A 97 -3.93 5.75 -5.84
N ASP A 98 -3.86 4.89 -4.82
CA ASP A 98 -2.61 4.55 -4.14
C ASP A 98 -2.02 3.25 -4.68
N ASP A 99 -0.87 3.38 -5.35
CA ASP A 99 -0.18 2.29 -6.05
C ASP A 99 1.15 1.88 -5.41
N LYS A 100 1.49 2.44 -4.23
CA LYS A 100 2.76 2.13 -3.56
C LYS A 100 2.71 0.76 -2.91
N SER A 101 3.68 -0.10 -3.25
CA SER A 101 3.87 -1.41 -2.60
C SER A 101 4.12 -1.26 -1.11
N PHE A 102 3.71 -2.26 -0.33
CA PHE A 102 4.02 -2.33 1.09
C PHE A 102 5.51 -2.57 1.32
N PRO A 103 6.07 -2.00 2.37
CA PRO A 103 7.42 -2.31 2.81
C PRO A 103 7.47 -3.60 3.64
N TYR A 104 8.61 -4.27 3.56
CA TYR A 104 8.95 -5.50 4.29
C TYR A 104 10.26 -5.31 5.06
N ILE A 105 10.44 -6.04 6.14
CA ILE A 105 11.75 -6.30 6.71
C ILE A 105 12.31 -7.51 5.97
N PHE A 106 13.54 -7.40 5.49
CA PHE A 106 14.26 -8.46 4.79
C PHE A 106 15.51 -8.83 5.54
N ILE A 107 15.72 -10.15 5.73
CA ILE A 107 16.93 -10.73 6.29
C ILE A 107 17.59 -11.57 5.19
N ASN A 108 18.79 -11.17 4.78
CA ASN A 108 19.52 -11.79 3.68
C ASN A 108 20.30 -13.02 4.19
N HIS A 109 19.86 -14.22 3.80
CA HIS A 109 20.52 -15.46 4.16
C HIS A 109 21.69 -15.87 3.26
N GLU A 110 21.93 -15.16 2.17
CA GLU A 110 23.09 -15.44 1.29
C GLU A 110 24.40 -14.92 1.88
N GLN A 111 24.32 -14.06 2.89
CA GLN A 111 25.45 -13.45 3.55
C GLN A 111 25.92 -14.29 4.74
N GLU A 112 27.22 -14.32 4.96
CA GLU A 112 27.81 -15.01 6.11
C GLU A 112 27.32 -14.48 7.45
N TYR A 113 27.17 -13.15 7.54
CA TYR A 113 26.53 -12.42 8.62
C TYR A 113 25.27 -11.71 8.07
N PRO A 114 24.10 -12.34 8.19
CA PRO A 114 22.85 -11.82 7.62
C PRO A 114 22.56 -10.37 8.00
N GLN A 115 22.31 -9.54 7.00
CA GLN A 115 21.91 -8.14 7.18
C GLN A 115 20.41 -8.03 7.37
N ILE A 116 19.95 -7.11 8.25
CA ILE A 116 18.55 -6.75 8.36
C ILE A 116 18.29 -5.42 7.66
N THR A 117 17.40 -5.41 6.66
CA THR A 117 17.13 -4.25 5.81
C THR A 117 15.65 -4.03 5.54
N LYS A 118 15.35 -2.89 4.93
CA LYS A 118 14.03 -2.57 4.37
C LYS A 118 13.97 -3.05 2.94
N HIS A 119 12.90 -3.72 2.59
CA HIS A 119 12.64 -4.11 1.21
C HIS A 119 11.28 -3.56 0.75
N ARG A 120 11.21 -3.17 -0.52
CA ARG A 120 9.97 -2.76 -1.17
C ARG A 120 9.94 -3.28 -2.61
N GLY A 121 8.77 -3.76 -3.04
CA GLY A 121 8.60 -4.28 -4.39
C GLY A 121 8.62 -5.81 -4.46
N LYS A 122 9.06 -6.37 -5.60
CA LYS A 122 9.08 -7.81 -5.80
C LYS A 122 10.13 -8.49 -4.93
N GLN A 123 9.77 -9.58 -4.28
CA GLN A 123 10.65 -10.40 -3.45
C GLN A 123 11.55 -11.27 -4.35
N LYS A 124 12.68 -10.73 -4.78
CA LYS A 124 13.59 -11.39 -5.74
C LYS A 124 14.80 -12.04 -5.09
N PHE A 125 15.19 -11.61 -3.89
CA PHE A 125 16.40 -12.06 -3.22
C PHE A 125 16.12 -13.28 -2.34
N LYS A 126 17.11 -14.17 -2.23
CA LYS A 126 17.03 -15.32 -1.33
C LYS A 126 17.20 -14.86 0.13
N GLY A 127 16.24 -15.18 0.96
CA GLY A 127 16.19 -14.75 2.35
C GLY A 127 14.76 -14.74 2.88
N LYS A 128 14.56 -14.20 4.08
CA LYS A 128 13.25 -14.13 4.71
C LYS A 128 12.69 -12.73 4.66
N TYR A 129 11.42 -12.63 4.22
CA TYR A 129 10.66 -11.40 4.16
C TYR A 129 9.58 -11.42 5.24
N PHE A 130 9.59 -10.41 6.10
CA PHE A 130 8.62 -10.23 7.17
C PHE A 130 7.77 -9.01 6.86
N GLY A 131 6.48 -9.18 6.73
CA GLY A 131 5.55 -8.14 6.28
C GLY A 131 4.24 -8.74 5.77
N PRO A 132 3.43 -7.96 5.08
CA PRO A 132 3.64 -6.54 4.76
C PRO A 132 3.43 -5.59 5.95
N PHE A 133 4.23 -4.54 6.07
CA PHE A 133 3.98 -3.44 7.00
C PHE A 133 3.07 -2.41 6.34
N ALA A 134 2.09 -1.89 7.06
CA ALA A 134 1.15 -0.93 6.47
C ALA A 134 1.80 0.41 6.13
N THR A 135 2.77 0.86 6.95
CA THR A 135 3.49 2.12 6.74
C THR A 135 4.99 1.94 6.91
N ILE A 136 5.78 2.86 6.32
CA ILE A 136 7.23 2.89 6.49
C ILE A 136 7.62 3.28 7.93
N ASN A 137 6.78 4.05 8.61
CA ASN A 137 7.03 4.46 9.99
C ASN A 137 6.93 3.28 10.95
N SER A 138 5.91 2.43 10.81
CA SER A 138 5.78 1.20 11.61
C SER A 138 6.93 0.23 11.35
N LEU A 139 7.38 0.10 10.11
CA LEU A 139 8.56 -0.70 9.77
C LEU A 139 9.83 -0.14 10.42
N ASN A 140 10.08 1.17 10.29
CA ASN A 140 11.27 1.82 10.87
C ASN A 140 11.30 1.68 12.40
N TYR A 141 10.16 1.81 13.05
CA TYR A 141 10.02 1.61 14.49
C TYR A 141 10.41 0.18 14.88
N THR A 142 9.84 -0.81 14.21
CA THR A 142 10.17 -2.22 14.46
C THR A 142 11.66 -2.50 14.21
N LEU A 143 12.24 -2.00 13.11
CA LEU A 143 13.68 -2.15 12.83
C LEU A 143 14.56 -1.58 13.92
N LYS A 144 14.25 -0.37 14.42
CA LYS A 144 15.01 0.27 15.52
C LYS A 144 15.03 -0.59 16.77
N ILE A 145 13.90 -1.20 17.11
CA ILE A 145 13.81 -2.08 18.29
C ILE A 145 14.57 -3.39 18.05
N LEU A 146 14.41 -4.01 16.88
CA LEU A 146 15.16 -5.21 16.54
C LEU A 146 16.67 -5.00 16.60
N GLN A 147 17.16 -3.86 16.11
CA GLN A 147 18.56 -3.48 16.23
C GLN A 147 19.01 -3.33 17.69
N LYS A 148 18.18 -2.70 18.54
CA LYS A 148 18.48 -2.55 19.97
C LYS A 148 18.50 -3.89 20.73
N VAL A 149 17.57 -4.79 20.40
CA VAL A 149 17.42 -6.05 21.14
C VAL A 149 18.40 -7.13 20.64
N PHE A 150 18.52 -7.28 19.31
CA PHE A 150 19.28 -8.37 18.68
C PHE A 150 20.64 -7.94 18.12
N LEU A 151 20.98 -6.65 18.16
CA LEU A 151 22.27 -6.11 17.74
C LEU A 151 22.68 -6.53 16.30
N LEU A 152 21.69 -6.67 15.40
CA LEU A 152 21.91 -7.10 14.03
C LEU A 152 22.52 -5.98 13.18
N ARG A 153 23.41 -6.36 12.27
CA ARG A 153 24.01 -5.40 11.33
C ARG A 153 22.96 -4.88 10.33
N SER A 154 23.09 -3.61 10.00
CA SER A 154 22.26 -2.94 8.98
C SER A 154 23.08 -2.27 7.88
N CYS A 155 24.41 -2.30 7.98
CA CYS A 155 25.30 -1.71 6.98
C CYS A 155 25.40 -2.57 5.72
N ASP A 156 25.64 -1.93 4.58
CA ASP A 156 25.83 -2.59 3.30
C ASP A 156 27.14 -3.38 3.26
N ASP A 157 27.22 -4.38 2.39
CA ASP A 157 28.37 -5.28 2.31
C ASP A 157 29.67 -4.56 2.00
N THR A 158 29.64 -3.55 1.14
CA THR A 158 30.83 -2.71 0.85
C THR A 158 31.39 -2.02 2.10
N ILE A 159 30.52 -1.58 3.00
CA ILE A 159 30.93 -0.99 4.28
C ILE A 159 31.39 -2.09 5.25
N PHE A 160 30.74 -3.24 5.24
CA PHE A 160 31.04 -4.36 6.11
C PHE A 160 32.43 -4.93 5.85
N GLU A 161 32.77 -5.19 4.59
CA GLU A 161 34.00 -5.82 4.17
C GLU A 161 35.25 -4.93 4.30
N ASN A 162 35.06 -3.62 4.22
CA ASN A 162 36.17 -2.64 4.26
C ASN A 162 36.42 -2.03 5.66
N ARG A 163 35.83 -2.63 6.72
CA ARG A 163 36.02 -2.10 8.08
C ARG A 163 37.11 -2.81 8.86
N SER A 164 37.99 -1.99 9.47
CA SER A 164 39.04 -2.44 10.39
C SER A 164 38.75 -2.13 11.86
N LYS A 165 37.80 -1.21 12.14
CA LYS A 165 37.42 -0.81 13.52
C LYS A 165 35.88 -0.77 13.67
N PRO A 166 35.36 -1.04 14.89
CA PRO A 166 33.93 -0.96 15.15
C PRO A 166 33.36 0.42 14.85
N CYS A 167 32.14 0.46 14.30
CA CYS A 167 31.48 1.71 13.96
C CYS A 167 30.65 2.26 15.13
N LEU A 168 30.09 3.46 14.96
CA LEU A 168 29.23 4.08 15.94
C LEU A 168 28.07 3.18 16.39
N LEU A 169 27.46 2.38 15.49
CA LEU A 169 26.39 1.46 15.87
C LEU A 169 26.81 0.40 16.87
N TYR A 170 28.09 -0.04 16.84
CA TYR A 170 28.65 -0.91 17.85
C TYR A 170 28.80 -0.16 19.19
N GLN A 171 29.35 1.06 19.15
CA GLN A 171 29.59 1.85 20.36
C GLN A 171 28.29 2.22 21.09
N ILE A 172 27.19 2.44 20.35
CA ILE A 172 25.86 2.75 20.92
C ILE A 172 25.00 1.48 21.11
N GLU A 173 25.60 0.30 21.13
CA GLU A 173 24.93 -0.98 21.34
C GLU A 173 23.74 -1.25 20.43
N ARG A 174 23.89 -0.97 19.13
CA ARG A 174 22.89 -1.27 18.09
C ARG A 174 23.37 -2.26 17.05
N CYS A 175 24.59 -2.74 17.16
CA CYS A 175 25.20 -3.77 16.32
C CYS A 175 26.23 -4.53 17.16
N SER A 176 26.31 -5.84 16.97
CA SER A 176 27.32 -6.68 17.63
C SER A 176 28.72 -6.55 17.02
N GLY A 177 28.90 -5.77 15.96
CA GLY A 177 30.17 -5.50 15.31
C GLY A 177 30.77 -6.66 14.51
N PRO A 178 29.99 -7.51 13.81
CA PRO A 178 30.51 -8.71 13.15
C PRO A 178 31.50 -8.42 12.00
N CYS A 179 31.69 -7.13 11.65
CA CYS A 179 32.67 -6.68 10.66
C CYS A 179 34.11 -6.60 11.18
N VAL A 180 34.31 -6.79 12.48
CA VAL A 180 35.64 -6.76 13.11
C VAL A 180 35.87 -8.09 13.83
N ASN A 181 37.03 -8.68 13.59
CA ASN A 181 37.41 -9.93 14.26
C ASN A 181 37.35 -9.79 15.78
N ASP A 182 37.02 -10.86 16.47
CA ASP A 182 36.94 -10.97 17.94
C ASP A 182 35.80 -10.27 18.67
N THR A 183 34.85 -9.64 17.94
CA THR A 183 33.68 -9.03 18.58
C THR A 183 32.54 -10.01 18.80
N ILE A 184 32.23 -10.84 17.81
CA ILE A 184 31.20 -11.89 17.87
C ILE A 184 31.55 -13.01 16.87
N ASN A 185 31.43 -14.25 17.29
CA ASN A 185 31.61 -15.37 16.35
C ASN A 185 30.37 -15.63 15.50
N LYS A 186 30.54 -16.28 14.37
CA LYS A 186 29.48 -16.57 13.39
C LYS A 186 28.32 -17.37 13.99
N LYS A 187 28.59 -18.31 14.88
CA LYS A 187 27.56 -19.18 15.48
C LYS A 187 26.63 -18.36 16.39
N ASP A 188 27.19 -17.48 17.21
CA ASP A 188 26.44 -16.63 18.13
C ASP A 188 25.65 -15.58 17.36
N TYR A 189 26.25 -14.98 16.31
CA TYR A 189 25.53 -14.04 15.45
C TYR A 189 24.32 -14.70 14.78
N ASN A 190 24.49 -15.89 14.18
CA ASN A 190 23.40 -16.62 13.53
C ASN A 190 22.31 -17.07 14.53
N SER A 191 22.67 -17.38 15.77
CA SER A 191 21.70 -17.63 16.85
C SER A 191 20.84 -16.39 17.11
N THR A 192 21.47 -15.22 17.15
CA THR A 192 20.78 -13.93 17.33
C THR A 192 19.85 -13.60 16.14
N VAL A 193 20.30 -13.87 14.92
CA VAL A 193 19.45 -13.75 13.70
C VAL A 193 18.22 -14.63 13.82
N LYS A 194 18.39 -15.89 14.21
CA LYS A 194 17.29 -16.85 14.39
C LYS A 194 16.29 -16.40 15.46
N ASN A 195 16.77 -15.80 16.54
CA ASN A 195 15.90 -15.22 17.59
C ASN A 195 15.09 -14.04 17.08
N ALA A 196 15.69 -13.17 16.26
CA ALA A 196 14.98 -12.06 15.61
C ALA A 196 13.91 -12.58 14.62
N GLU A 197 14.21 -13.63 13.85
CA GLU A 197 13.24 -14.27 12.95
C GLU A 197 12.09 -14.93 13.72
N ASN A 198 12.39 -15.64 14.82
CA ASN A 198 11.37 -16.22 15.69
C ASN A 198 10.45 -15.14 16.25
N PHE A 199 11.02 -14.02 16.71
CA PHE A 199 10.24 -12.88 17.15
C PHE A 199 9.32 -12.34 16.04
N LEU A 200 9.85 -12.06 14.84
CA LEU A 200 9.07 -11.58 13.69
C LEU A 200 8.03 -12.60 13.21
N SER A 201 8.24 -13.88 13.48
CA SER A 201 7.29 -14.97 13.18
C SER A 201 6.23 -15.18 14.27
N GLY A 202 6.27 -14.40 15.38
CA GLY A 202 5.27 -14.44 16.44
C GLY A 202 5.56 -15.34 17.64
N HIS A 203 6.76 -15.92 17.73
CA HIS A 203 7.18 -16.73 18.87
C HIS A 203 7.76 -15.86 20.01
N HIS A 204 6.92 -14.94 20.52
CA HIS A 204 7.38 -13.94 21.50
C HIS A 204 7.53 -14.49 22.91
N SER A 205 6.60 -15.34 23.35
CA SER A 205 6.58 -15.87 24.74
C SER A 205 7.80 -16.71 25.07
N THR A 206 8.26 -17.53 24.14
CA THR A 206 9.47 -18.36 24.34
C THR A 206 10.71 -17.49 24.48
N LEU A 207 10.85 -16.47 23.64
CA LEU A 207 11.98 -15.55 23.68
C LEU A 207 11.99 -14.71 24.98
N GLN A 208 10.83 -14.19 25.39
CA GLN A 208 10.71 -13.44 26.65
C GLN A 208 11.05 -14.32 27.86
N ALA A 209 10.56 -15.57 27.88
CA ALA A 209 10.90 -16.52 28.94
C ALA A 209 12.40 -16.85 29.00
N GLU A 210 13.07 -16.98 27.84
CA GLU A 210 14.51 -17.18 27.77
C GLU A 210 15.28 -15.95 28.29
N LEU A 211 14.86 -14.75 27.90
CA LEU A 211 15.49 -13.51 28.37
C LEU A 211 15.27 -13.29 29.88
N SER A 212 14.07 -13.63 30.40
CA SER A 212 13.79 -13.58 31.84
C SER A 212 14.69 -14.52 32.64
N LYS A 213 14.85 -15.77 32.19
CA LYS A 213 15.78 -16.72 32.82
C LYS A 213 17.22 -16.24 32.81
N LYS A 214 17.67 -15.61 31.71
CA LYS A 214 19.02 -15.02 31.63
C LYS A 214 19.16 -13.85 32.60
N MET A 215 18.15 -13.00 32.68
CA MET A 215 18.12 -11.86 33.60
C MET A 215 18.22 -12.34 35.05
N GLU A 216 17.42 -13.33 35.44
CA GLU A 216 17.43 -13.90 36.81
C GLU A 216 18.79 -14.50 37.12
N ARG A 217 19.36 -15.30 36.22
CA ARG A 217 20.69 -15.91 36.41
C ARG A 217 21.81 -14.86 36.61
N GLU A 218 21.82 -13.81 35.76
CA GLU A 218 22.83 -12.72 35.92
C GLU A 218 22.61 -11.95 37.21
N SER A 219 21.39 -11.82 37.68
CA SER A 219 21.07 -11.19 38.98
C SER A 219 21.54 -12.04 40.16
N GLU A 220 21.38 -13.40 40.08
CA GLU A 220 21.85 -14.33 41.10
C GLU A 220 23.35 -14.28 41.30
N ILE A 221 24.12 -14.10 40.21
CA ILE A 221 25.59 -13.93 40.27
C ILE A 221 26.02 -12.48 40.46
N LEU A 222 25.10 -11.59 40.89
CA LEU A 222 25.33 -10.17 41.20
C LEU A 222 25.82 -9.34 40.00
N ASN A 223 25.63 -9.84 38.74
CA ASN A 223 25.98 -9.10 37.54
C ASN A 223 24.80 -8.19 37.10
N TYR A 224 24.57 -7.14 37.90
CA TYR A 224 23.41 -6.27 37.73
C TYR A 224 23.39 -5.51 36.41
N GLU A 225 24.54 -5.19 35.83
CA GLU A 225 24.60 -4.50 34.51
C GLU A 225 24.05 -5.39 33.39
N LYS A 226 24.45 -6.67 33.34
CA LYS A 226 23.91 -7.60 32.38
C LYS A 226 22.44 -7.92 32.65
N ALA A 227 22.04 -8.06 33.91
CA ALA A 227 20.63 -8.26 34.28
C ALA A 227 19.77 -7.08 33.81
N ALA A 228 20.23 -5.82 34.02
CA ALA A 228 19.56 -4.63 33.52
C ALA A 228 19.46 -4.60 31.99
N SER A 229 20.52 -5.00 31.26
CA SER A 229 20.48 -5.13 29.80
C SER A 229 19.42 -6.13 29.32
N TYR A 230 19.24 -7.26 30.00
CA TYR A 230 18.16 -8.23 29.66
C TYR A 230 16.79 -7.67 29.99
N ARG A 231 16.60 -6.97 31.13
CA ARG A 231 15.37 -6.27 31.47
C ARG A 231 14.97 -5.27 30.39
N ASP A 232 15.92 -4.44 29.96
CA ASP A 232 15.68 -3.41 28.93
C ASP A 232 15.32 -4.02 27.58
N LYS A 233 15.89 -5.19 27.23
CA LYS A 233 15.52 -5.96 26.04
C LYS A 233 14.08 -6.48 26.15
N ILE A 234 13.69 -7.04 27.31
CA ILE A 234 12.33 -7.53 27.56
C ILE A 234 11.33 -6.35 27.46
N GLU A 235 11.65 -5.21 28.07
CA GLU A 235 10.83 -4.02 28.01
C GLU A 235 10.65 -3.51 26.56
N ALA A 236 11.73 -3.44 25.79
CA ALA A 236 11.69 -3.03 24.39
C ALA A 236 10.82 -3.98 23.53
N LEU A 237 10.90 -5.29 23.74
CA LEU A 237 10.04 -6.28 23.08
C LEU A 237 8.58 -6.13 23.51
N THR A 238 8.33 -5.87 24.80
CA THR A 238 6.99 -5.64 25.35
C THR A 238 6.38 -4.34 24.79
N GLN A 239 7.17 -3.31 24.56
CA GLN A 239 6.70 -2.07 23.91
C GLN A 239 6.20 -2.29 22.48
N ILE A 240 6.84 -3.17 21.70
CA ILE A 240 6.29 -3.56 20.38
C ILE A 240 4.90 -4.20 20.54
N GLN A 241 4.73 -5.00 21.58
CA GLN A 241 3.45 -5.69 21.83
C GLN A 241 2.38 -4.74 22.40
N SER A 242 2.75 -3.81 23.29
CA SER A 242 1.81 -2.92 24.01
C SER A 242 1.26 -1.77 23.14
N GLN A 243 2.03 -1.25 22.20
CA GLN A 243 1.51 -0.28 21.21
C GLN A 243 0.42 -0.89 20.29
N GLN A 244 0.22 -2.18 20.40
CA GLN A 244 -0.77 -2.95 19.68
C GLN A 244 -1.88 -3.35 20.64
N ASN A 245 -2.68 -2.39 21.11
CA ASN A 245 -3.72 -2.50 22.15
C ASN A 245 -4.75 -3.65 22.01
N ILE A 246 -4.53 -4.60 21.10
CA ILE A 246 -5.38 -5.77 20.90
C ILE A 246 -4.47 -6.97 20.57
N ASN A 247 -3.89 -7.59 21.60
CA ASN A 247 -3.24 -8.91 21.49
C ASN A 247 -4.30 -9.99 21.31
N LEU A 248 -4.42 -10.50 20.09
CA LEU A 248 -5.42 -11.48 19.71
C LEU A 248 -4.73 -12.79 19.35
N HIS A 249 -4.51 -13.63 20.35
CA HIS A 249 -3.99 -14.99 20.14
C HIS A 249 -4.83 -15.79 19.13
N ASP A 250 -6.13 -15.45 18.98
CA ASP A 250 -7.06 -16.13 18.07
C ASP A 250 -7.00 -15.62 16.62
N ILE A 251 -6.31 -14.52 16.36
CA ILE A 251 -6.19 -13.92 15.02
C ILE A 251 -4.73 -13.96 14.57
N LYS A 252 -4.28 -15.13 14.10
CA LYS A 252 -2.87 -15.32 13.71
C LYS A 252 -2.46 -14.46 12.50
N ASN A 253 -3.03 -14.75 11.34
CA ASN A 253 -2.76 -14.00 10.10
C ASN A 253 -4.10 -13.60 9.48
N THR A 254 -4.46 -12.32 9.62
CA THR A 254 -5.78 -11.82 9.21
C THR A 254 -5.64 -10.38 8.74
N ASP A 255 -6.29 -10.04 7.65
CA ASP A 255 -6.51 -8.65 7.27
C ASP A 255 -7.93 -8.26 7.69
N VAL A 256 -8.08 -7.04 8.17
CA VAL A 256 -9.38 -6.46 8.54
C VAL A 256 -9.63 -5.29 7.62
N ILE A 257 -10.65 -5.40 6.80
CA ILE A 257 -10.98 -4.40 5.79
C ILE A 257 -12.36 -3.84 6.11
N SER A 258 -12.43 -2.54 6.41
CA SER A 258 -13.69 -1.83 6.60
C SER A 258 -13.87 -0.76 5.55
N ILE A 259 -15.09 -0.53 5.14
CA ILE A 259 -15.48 0.55 4.26
C ILE A 259 -16.49 1.46 4.96
N SER A 260 -16.27 2.77 4.88
CA SER A 260 -17.21 3.81 5.27
C SER A 260 -17.45 4.74 4.10
N ARG A 261 -18.69 5.23 3.96
CA ARG A 261 -19.10 6.05 2.82
C ARG A 261 -19.92 7.26 3.25
N LYS A 262 -19.74 8.37 2.53
CA LYS A 262 -20.58 9.56 2.62
C LYS A 262 -20.71 10.18 1.23
N GLY A 263 -21.91 10.04 0.62
CA GLY A 263 -22.16 10.46 -0.77
C GLY A 263 -21.21 9.76 -1.77
N ASN A 264 -20.51 10.55 -2.57
CA ASN A 264 -19.53 10.09 -3.56
C ASN A 264 -18.10 9.89 -3.01
N LYS A 265 -17.93 9.98 -1.69
CA LYS A 265 -16.65 9.75 -1.02
C LYS A 265 -16.73 8.48 -0.19
N SER A 266 -15.68 7.68 -0.25
CA SER A 266 -15.53 6.49 0.59
C SER A 266 -14.10 6.36 1.10
N CYS A 267 -13.96 5.71 2.25
CA CYS A 267 -12.69 5.30 2.80
C CYS A 267 -12.71 3.79 3.02
N VAL A 268 -11.75 3.09 2.46
CA VAL A 268 -11.48 1.69 2.79
C VAL A 268 -10.27 1.66 3.70
N GLN A 269 -10.45 1.17 4.91
CA GLN A 269 -9.40 1.02 5.91
C GLN A 269 -8.95 -0.43 5.96
N VAL A 270 -7.65 -0.67 5.83
CA VAL A 270 -7.04 -2.01 5.92
C VAL A 270 -6.14 -2.05 7.14
N PHE A 271 -6.40 -2.98 8.06
CA PHE A 271 -5.51 -3.35 9.15
C PHE A 271 -4.87 -4.69 8.85
N ILE A 272 -3.56 -4.79 9.06
CA ILE A 272 -2.77 -5.98 8.76
C ILE A 272 -2.35 -6.63 10.07
N TYR A 273 -2.91 -7.80 10.36
CA TYR A 273 -2.53 -8.62 11.51
C TYR A 273 -1.68 -9.79 11.04
N ARG A 274 -0.50 -9.94 11.63
CA ARG A 274 0.41 -11.08 11.40
C ARG A 274 0.89 -11.60 12.75
N SER A 275 0.79 -12.93 12.92
CA SER A 275 1.14 -13.60 14.18
C SER A 275 0.43 -13.01 15.40
N GLY A 276 -0.83 -12.57 15.24
CA GLY A 276 -1.62 -11.93 16.31
C GLY A 276 -1.28 -10.47 16.58
N GLN A 277 -0.32 -9.89 15.87
CA GLN A 277 0.10 -8.50 16.04
C GLN A 277 -0.43 -7.61 14.92
N ASN A 278 -0.79 -6.38 15.26
CA ASN A 278 -1.17 -5.35 14.31
C ASN A 278 0.10 -4.74 13.67
N TRP A 279 0.38 -5.05 12.41
CA TRP A 279 1.51 -4.49 11.67
C TRP A 279 1.18 -3.16 10.99
N GLY A 280 0.13 -2.50 11.49
CA GLY A 280 -0.30 -1.19 11.09
C GLY A 280 -1.57 -1.20 10.25
N ASN A 281 -2.00 0.00 9.87
CA ASN A 281 -3.19 0.21 9.07
C ASN A 281 -2.94 1.22 7.94
N ARG A 282 -3.80 1.19 6.93
CA ARG A 282 -3.75 2.12 5.81
C ARG A 282 -5.14 2.45 5.31
N SER A 283 -5.37 3.75 5.07
CA SER A 283 -6.61 4.25 4.49
C SER A 283 -6.46 4.41 2.98
N TYR A 284 -7.49 4.03 2.26
CA TYR A 284 -7.61 4.17 0.81
C TYR A 284 -8.89 4.94 0.50
N PHE A 285 -8.83 5.81 -0.50
CA PHE A 285 -9.96 6.64 -0.91
C PHE A 285 -10.29 6.36 -2.38
N PRO A 286 -11.07 5.29 -2.68
CA PRO A 286 -11.46 4.95 -4.03
C PRO A 286 -12.31 6.06 -4.65
N LYS A 287 -12.05 6.39 -5.92
CA LYS A 287 -12.92 7.28 -6.69
C LYS A 287 -14.08 6.48 -7.29
N HIS A 288 -15.29 6.92 -7.03
CA HIS A 288 -16.51 6.31 -7.56
C HIS A 288 -17.62 7.35 -7.73
N GLY A 289 -18.69 7.02 -8.44
CA GLY A 289 -19.91 7.84 -8.50
C GLY A 289 -20.82 7.64 -7.29
N GLU A 290 -21.78 8.52 -7.10
CA GLU A 290 -22.76 8.43 -5.99
C GLU A 290 -23.64 7.19 -6.06
N GLU A 291 -23.88 6.69 -7.26
CA GLU A 291 -24.79 5.58 -7.53
C GLU A 291 -24.16 4.18 -7.44
N VAL A 292 -22.83 4.13 -7.18
CA VAL A 292 -22.13 2.85 -7.01
C VAL A 292 -22.41 2.33 -5.59
N GLU A 293 -22.86 1.09 -5.48
CA GLU A 293 -23.17 0.48 -4.21
C GLU A 293 -21.91 0.21 -3.36
N THR A 294 -22.03 0.29 -2.04
CA THR A 294 -20.89 0.14 -1.12
C THR A 294 -20.20 -1.21 -1.26
N TYR A 295 -20.98 -2.29 -1.48
CA TYR A 295 -20.42 -3.62 -1.69
C TYR A 295 -19.59 -3.72 -3.00
N GLU A 296 -19.99 -3.01 -4.06
CA GLU A 296 -19.25 -2.99 -5.33
C GLU A 296 -17.89 -2.29 -5.19
N ILE A 297 -17.86 -1.20 -4.39
CA ILE A 297 -16.61 -0.49 -4.09
C ILE A 297 -15.66 -1.42 -3.33
N LEU A 298 -16.19 -2.15 -2.32
CA LEU A 298 -15.39 -3.08 -1.53
C LEU A 298 -14.90 -4.27 -2.34
N GLU A 299 -15.75 -4.88 -3.17
CA GLU A 299 -15.37 -5.97 -4.08
C GLU A 299 -14.24 -5.56 -5.02
N ARG A 300 -14.40 -4.40 -5.64
CA ARG A 300 -13.37 -3.87 -6.55
C ARG A 300 -12.07 -3.61 -5.81
N PHE A 301 -12.15 -3.00 -4.61
CA PHE A 301 -10.99 -2.78 -3.78
C PHE A 301 -10.28 -4.10 -3.44
N ILE A 302 -10.99 -5.11 -2.99
CA ILE A 302 -10.46 -6.43 -2.62
C ILE A 302 -9.72 -7.07 -3.79
N VAL A 303 -10.29 -7.04 -4.99
CA VAL A 303 -9.67 -7.59 -6.20
C VAL A 303 -8.39 -6.83 -6.53
N ASP A 304 -8.44 -5.50 -6.60
CA ASP A 304 -7.26 -4.68 -6.92
C ASP A 304 -6.17 -4.77 -5.84
N PHE A 305 -6.56 -4.92 -4.59
CA PHE A 305 -5.64 -5.05 -3.46
C PHE A 305 -4.92 -6.39 -3.49
N TYR A 306 -5.65 -7.49 -3.60
CA TYR A 306 -5.08 -8.83 -3.56
C TYR A 306 -4.54 -9.34 -4.90
N THR A 307 -4.67 -8.61 -6.00
CA THR A 307 -3.84 -8.84 -7.19
C THR A 307 -2.41 -8.34 -7.01
N LYS A 308 -2.19 -7.42 -6.05
CA LYS A 308 -0.86 -6.84 -5.74
C LYS A 308 -0.20 -7.51 -4.54
N TYR A 309 -1.00 -7.95 -3.57
CA TYR A 309 -0.54 -8.45 -2.28
C TYR A 309 -1.12 -9.82 -2.01
N SER A 310 -0.29 -10.69 -1.44
CA SER A 310 -0.74 -12.02 -1.02
C SER A 310 -1.76 -11.90 0.12
N PRO A 311 -2.98 -12.43 -0.04
CA PRO A 311 -3.99 -12.40 1.01
C PRO A 311 -3.63 -13.35 2.15
N PRO A 312 -4.03 -13.08 3.39
CA PRO A 312 -4.02 -14.09 4.45
C PRO A 312 -5.13 -15.12 4.21
N LYS A 313 -5.09 -16.23 4.95
CA LYS A 313 -6.17 -17.24 4.89
C LYS A 313 -7.53 -16.67 5.34
N ASN A 314 -7.54 -15.68 6.24
CA ASN A 314 -8.74 -15.05 6.77
C ASN A 314 -8.73 -13.54 6.54
N VAL A 315 -9.85 -13.02 6.07
CA VAL A 315 -10.10 -11.58 5.89
C VAL A 315 -11.44 -11.24 6.55
N LEU A 316 -11.43 -10.30 7.49
CA LEU A 316 -12.63 -9.76 8.10
C LEU A 316 -13.08 -8.54 7.31
N ILE A 317 -14.37 -8.47 7.03
CA ILE A 317 -15.01 -7.36 6.30
C ILE A 317 -16.24 -6.88 7.05
N ASN A 318 -16.62 -5.60 6.88
CA ASN A 318 -17.82 -5.04 7.50
C ASN A 318 -19.04 -5.01 6.57
N THR A 319 -18.84 -5.25 5.29
CA THR A 319 -19.90 -5.19 4.26
C THR A 319 -19.88 -6.49 3.46
N PRO A 320 -21.04 -7.11 3.19
CA PRO A 320 -21.10 -8.33 2.38
C PRO A 320 -20.57 -8.08 0.96
N ILE A 321 -20.05 -9.14 0.35
CA ILE A 321 -19.58 -9.14 -1.05
C ILE A 321 -20.39 -10.18 -1.83
N ASN A 322 -20.98 -9.76 -2.95
CA ASN A 322 -21.89 -10.62 -3.74
C ASN A 322 -21.13 -11.68 -4.53
N ASN A 323 -19.95 -11.31 -5.07
CA ASN A 323 -19.12 -12.20 -5.89
C ASN A 323 -18.06 -12.97 -5.07
N SER A 324 -18.36 -13.27 -3.78
CA SER A 324 -17.41 -13.91 -2.85
C SER A 324 -16.81 -15.20 -3.40
N LYS A 325 -17.62 -16.09 -4.00
CA LYS A 325 -17.16 -17.37 -4.58
C LYS A 325 -16.17 -17.14 -5.73
N LEU A 326 -16.47 -16.20 -6.63
CA LEU A 326 -15.62 -15.88 -7.77
C LEU A 326 -14.28 -15.30 -7.32
N ILE A 327 -14.31 -14.34 -6.38
CA ILE A 327 -13.10 -13.70 -5.84
C ILE A 327 -12.22 -14.75 -5.14
N LYS A 328 -12.80 -15.60 -4.26
CA LYS A 328 -12.07 -16.68 -3.59
C LYS A 328 -11.37 -17.63 -4.57
N ASN A 329 -12.11 -18.04 -5.62
CA ASN A 329 -11.57 -18.94 -6.64
C ASN A 329 -10.46 -18.29 -7.47
N SER A 330 -10.60 -17.01 -7.81
CA SER A 330 -9.59 -16.26 -8.56
C SER A 330 -8.31 -16.07 -7.73
N LEU A 331 -8.43 -15.74 -6.44
CA LEU A 331 -7.29 -15.64 -5.54
C LEU A 331 -6.61 -17.00 -5.32
N LYS A 332 -7.39 -18.09 -5.20
CA LYS A 332 -6.84 -19.46 -5.12
C LYS A 332 -6.01 -19.82 -6.36
N SER A 333 -6.41 -19.39 -7.54
CA SER A 333 -5.63 -19.64 -8.78
C SER A 333 -4.29 -18.91 -8.80
N ILE A 334 -4.20 -17.72 -8.15
CA ILE A 334 -2.95 -16.93 -8.10
C ILE A 334 -2.01 -17.45 -7.00
N TYR A 335 -2.56 -17.76 -5.82
CA TYR A 335 -1.78 -17.97 -4.60
C TYR A 335 -1.73 -19.43 -4.12
N SER A 336 -2.40 -20.37 -4.81
CA SER A 336 -2.45 -21.79 -4.50
C SER A 336 -3.06 -22.16 -3.14
N TYR A 337 -3.70 -21.23 -2.44
CA TYR A 337 -4.45 -21.46 -1.21
C TYR A 337 -5.74 -20.64 -1.17
N GLN A 338 -6.68 -21.04 -0.31
CA GLN A 338 -7.99 -20.40 -0.20
C GLN A 338 -7.98 -19.29 0.85
N THR A 339 -8.53 -18.14 0.47
CA THR A 339 -8.83 -17.01 1.38
C THR A 339 -10.30 -16.98 1.73
N ASN A 340 -10.61 -16.86 3.02
CA ASN A 340 -11.98 -16.77 3.52
C ASN A 340 -12.32 -15.33 3.92
N PHE A 341 -13.42 -14.81 3.37
CA PHE A 341 -14.00 -13.52 3.78
C PHE A 341 -15.12 -13.79 4.76
N SER A 342 -15.15 -13.07 5.90
CA SER A 342 -16.18 -13.22 6.91
C SER A 342 -16.55 -11.89 7.55
N ILE A 343 -17.84 -11.75 7.89
CA ILE A 343 -18.38 -10.61 8.64
C ILE A 343 -18.58 -11.11 10.07
N PRO A 344 -17.78 -10.63 11.04
CA PRO A 344 -17.89 -11.07 12.42
C PRO A 344 -19.15 -10.53 13.08
N LYS A 345 -19.85 -11.41 13.85
CA LYS A 345 -21.09 -11.06 14.54
C LYS A 345 -20.93 -10.96 16.06
N GLN A 346 -19.84 -11.51 16.61
CA GLN A 346 -19.63 -11.56 18.07
C GLN A 346 -18.15 -11.69 18.44
N GLY A 347 -17.85 -11.46 19.70
CA GLY A 347 -16.52 -11.66 20.29
C GLY A 347 -15.46 -10.70 19.80
N LYS A 348 -14.20 -11.02 20.04
CA LYS A 348 -13.03 -10.18 19.73
C LYS A 348 -12.92 -9.77 18.25
N LYS A 349 -13.38 -10.63 17.32
CA LYS A 349 -13.40 -10.29 15.90
C LYS A 349 -14.36 -9.14 15.59
N LEU A 350 -15.49 -9.08 16.29
CA LEU A 350 -16.44 -7.96 16.19
C LEU A 350 -15.83 -6.66 16.72
N GLU A 351 -15.11 -6.72 17.84
CA GLU A 351 -14.46 -5.54 18.42
C GLU A 351 -13.45 -4.94 17.43
N ILE A 352 -12.66 -5.78 16.74
CA ILE A 352 -11.66 -5.34 15.77
C ILE A 352 -12.32 -4.74 14.54
N ILE A 353 -13.35 -5.36 14.00
CA ILE A 353 -14.03 -4.79 12.83
C ILE A 353 -14.69 -3.46 13.19
N ASN A 354 -15.27 -3.33 14.38
CA ASN A 354 -15.82 -2.08 14.88
C ASN A 354 -14.73 -1.00 15.07
N TYR A 355 -13.55 -1.40 15.54
CA TYR A 355 -12.40 -0.50 15.61
C TYR A 355 -11.98 -0.03 14.20
N ALA A 356 -11.95 -0.94 13.22
CA ALA A 356 -11.63 -0.61 11.85
C ALA A 356 -12.70 0.32 11.22
N ILE A 357 -13.98 0.11 11.50
CA ILE A 357 -15.09 0.97 11.06
C ILE A 357 -14.90 2.39 11.58
N ARG A 358 -14.70 2.58 12.89
CA ARG A 358 -14.48 3.90 13.49
C ARG A 358 -13.28 4.62 12.85
N ASN A 359 -12.20 3.90 12.56
CA ASN A 359 -11.02 4.47 11.90
C ASN A 359 -11.32 4.86 10.45
N SER A 360 -12.11 4.07 9.71
CA SER A 360 -12.51 4.42 8.34
C SER A 360 -13.41 5.66 8.31
N GLU A 361 -14.34 5.78 9.25
CA GLU A 361 -15.20 6.97 9.41
C GLU A 361 -14.40 8.23 9.73
N LEU A 362 -13.48 8.14 10.69
CA LEU A 362 -12.60 9.26 11.05
C LEU A 362 -11.72 9.69 9.88
N SER A 363 -11.10 8.71 9.20
CA SER A 363 -10.27 8.98 8.03
C SER A 363 -11.06 9.59 6.89
N LEU A 364 -12.29 9.15 6.67
CA LEU A 364 -13.20 9.71 5.69
C LEU A 364 -13.57 11.16 6.02
N LYS A 365 -13.94 11.42 7.29
CA LYS A 365 -14.26 12.77 7.76
C LYS A 365 -13.08 13.72 7.53
N ASN A 366 -11.88 13.32 7.93
CA ASN A 366 -10.66 14.13 7.76
C ASN A 366 -10.36 14.38 6.27
N HIS A 367 -10.52 13.37 5.42
CA HIS A 367 -10.31 13.50 3.98
C HIS A 367 -11.32 14.45 3.32
N ILE A 368 -12.60 14.41 3.74
CA ILE A 368 -13.64 15.33 3.26
C ILE A 368 -13.32 16.76 3.71
N THR A 369 -12.99 16.97 4.98
CA THR A 369 -12.64 18.28 5.52
C THR A 369 -11.43 18.86 4.80
N GLN A 370 -10.37 18.10 4.60
CA GLN A 370 -9.16 18.51 3.87
C GLN A 370 -9.50 18.90 2.42
N SER A 371 -10.26 18.07 1.71
CA SER A 371 -10.66 18.35 0.32
C SER A 371 -11.53 19.62 0.21
N PHE A 372 -12.32 19.94 1.22
CA PHE A 372 -13.12 21.16 1.25
C PHE A 372 -12.22 22.38 1.48
N SER A 373 -11.33 22.31 2.47
CA SER A 373 -10.35 23.36 2.76
C SER A 373 -9.46 23.68 1.55
N ASP A 374 -8.96 22.64 0.86
CA ASP A 374 -8.12 22.82 -0.33
C ASP A 374 -8.84 23.58 -1.45
N LYS A 375 -10.14 23.30 -1.66
CA LYS A 375 -10.96 24.04 -2.65
C LYS A 375 -11.23 25.48 -2.24
N GLU A 376 -11.47 25.73 -0.96
CA GLU A 376 -11.67 27.08 -0.42
C GLU A 376 -10.39 27.91 -0.57
N ASN A 377 -9.23 27.32 -0.26
CA ASN A 377 -7.92 27.96 -0.43
C ASN A 377 -7.65 28.34 -1.90
N LEU A 378 -7.99 27.46 -2.86
CA LEU A 378 -7.83 27.77 -4.29
C LEU A 378 -8.77 28.91 -4.75
N LYS A 379 -10.00 28.96 -4.22
CA LYS A 379 -10.91 30.08 -4.49
C LYS A 379 -10.42 31.41 -3.91
N ALA A 380 -9.89 31.37 -2.68
CA ALA A 380 -9.29 32.52 -2.05
C ALA A 380 -8.09 33.04 -2.86
N LEU A 381 -7.19 32.15 -3.23
CA LEU A 381 -6.01 32.46 -4.06
C LEU A 381 -6.40 33.04 -5.43
N LYS A 382 -7.44 32.49 -6.08
CA LYS A 382 -8.00 33.02 -7.32
C LYS A 382 -8.44 34.49 -7.16
N LYS A 383 -9.14 34.78 -6.05
CA LYS A 383 -9.61 36.13 -5.73
C LYS A 383 -8.43 37.08 -5.45
N ASP A 384 -7.50 36.66 -4.63
CA ASP A 384 -6.36 37.47 -4.20
C ASP A 384 -5.42 37.84 -5.37
N LEU A 385 -5.27 36.92 -6.33
CA LEU A 385 -4.46 37.11 -7.54
C LEU A 385 -5.24 37.76 -8.71
N GLY A 386 -6.54 38.05 -8.57
CA GLY A 386 -7.38 38.62 -9.62
C GLY A 386 -7.55 37.70 -10.85
N ILE A 387 -7.40 36.39 -10.69
CA ILE A 387 -7.50 35.43 -11.78
C ILE A 387 -8.97 35.21 -12.15
N THR A 388 -9.30 35.34 -13.42
CA THR A 388 -10.70 35.24 -13.92
C THR A 388 -11.16 33.78 -14.10
N HIS A 389 -10.28 32.86 -14.49
CA HIS A 389 -10.57 31.45 -14.69
C HIS A 389 -10.29 30.59 -13.43
N ASP A 390 -10.81 29.37 -13.38
CA ASP A 390 -10.61 28.49 -12.23
C ASP A 390 -9.20 27.92 -12.19
N ILE A 391 -8.57 27.98 -11.02
CA ILE A 391 -7.25 27.41 -10.79
C ILE A 391 -7.41 25.90 -10.58
N ASN A 392 -7.00 25.10 -11.57
CA ASN A 392 -7.07 23.65 -11.51
C ASN A 392 -5.72 23.00 -11.10
N ARG A 393 -4.62 23.74 -11.31
CA ARG A 393 -3.27 23.25 -11.07
C ARG A 393 -2.34 24.40 -10.71
N ILE A 394 -1.56 24.18 -9.67
CA ILE A 394 -0.46 25.06 -9.26
C ILE A 394 0.81 24.23 -9.26
N GLU A 395 1.86 24.77 -9.85
CA GLU A 395 3.19 24.19 -9.83
C GLU A 395 4.12 25.13 -9.08
N ALA A 396 4.90 24.58 -8.17
CA ALA A 396 5.96 25.31 -7.50
C ALA A 396 7.29 24.63 -7.76
N PHE A 397 8.27 25.43 -8.10
CA PHE A 397 9.63 25.00 -8.43
C PHE A 397 10.59 25.51 -7.37
N ASP A 398 11.53 24.67 -6.99
CA ASP A 398 12.63 25.02 -6.09
C ASP A 398 13.92 24.38 -6.59
N ASN A 399 15.02 25.12 -6.49
CA ASN A 399 16.34 24.66 -6.91
C ASN A 399 17.30 24.66 -5.72
N SER A 400 18.15 23.65 -5.65
CA SER A 400 19.16 23.53 -4.61
C SER A 400 20.48 23.04 -5.18
N HIS A 401 21.60 23.51 -4.62
CA HIS A 401 22.94 23.09 -5.01
C HIS A 401 23.89 23.06 -3.80
N LEU A 402 24.97 22.30 -3.92
CA LEU A 402 26.04 22.27 -2.93
C LEU A 402 27.22 23.10 -3.45
N PHE A 403 27.33 24.35 -2.99
CA PHE A 403 28.40 25.28 -3.41
C PHE A 403 28.56 25.37 -4.94
N GLY A 404 27.44 25.46 -5.66
CA GLY A 404 27.40 25.52 -7.13
C GLY A 404 27.61 24.19 -7.86
N LYS A 405 27.73 23.07 -7.13
CA LYS A 405 27.84 21.71 -7.69
C LYS A 405 26.59 20.89 -7.41
N ASN A 406 26.35 19.86 -8.23
CA ASN A 406 25.23 18.93 -8.08
C ASN A 406 23.86 19.63 -7.99
N ALA A 407 23.63 20.61 -8.83
CA ALA A 407 22.39 21.37 -8.84
C ALA A 407 21.19 20.48 -9.21
N VAL A 408 20.11 20.63 -8.46
CA VAL A 408 18.89 19.85 -8.60
C VAL A 408 17.70 20.78 -8.55
N GLY A 409 16.79 20.67 -9.51
CA GLY A 409 15.46 21.29 -9.47
C GLY A 409 14.40 20.31 -8.97
N ALA A 410 13.45 20.78 -8.22
CA ALA A 410 12.26 20.05 -7.80
C ALA A 410 10.99 20.78 -8.22
N MET A 411 10.02 20.05 -8.73
CA MET A 411 8.68 20.56 -9.03
C MET A 411 7.67 19.84 -8.14
N ILE A 412 6.87 20.59 -7.41
CA ILE A 412 5.71 20.09 -6.68
C ILE A 412 4.44 20.58 -7.37
N VAL A 413 3.39 19.80 -7.27
CA VAL A 413 2.10 20.07 -7.92
C VAL A 413 0.97 20.03 -6.89
N PHE A 414 0.14 21.05 -6.89
CA PHE A 414 -1.09 21.16 -6.12
C PHE A 414 -2.28 21.29 -7.06
N SER A 415 -3.38 20.59 -6.76
CA SER A 415 -4.59 20.56 -7.60
C SER A 415 -5.85 20.72 -6.74
N ASN A 416 -7.03 20.72 -7.35
CA ASN A 416 -8.33 20.73 -6.66
C ASN A 416 -8.53 19.60 -5.64
N GLU A 417 -7.64 18.61 -5.63
CA GLU A 417 -7.68 17.44 -4.76
C GLU A 417 -6.48 17.42 -3.80
N GLY A 418 -5.79 18.55 -3.63
CA GLY A 418 -4.60 18.72 -2.81
C GLY A 418 -3.29 18.41 -3.55
N PHE A 419 -2.23 18.09 -2.82
CA PHE A 419 -0.91 17.80 -3.39
C PHE A 419 -0.90 16.55 -4.27
N ASP A 420 -0.62 16.71 -5.57
CA ASP A 420 -0.47 15.61 -6.52
C ASP A 420 0.98 15.10 -6.57
N LYS A 421 1.33 14.24 -5.62
CA LYS A 421 2.68 13.67 -5.52
C LYS A 421 3.11 12.83 -6.71
N LYS A 422 2.19 12.38 -7.59
CA LYS A 422 2.52 11.63 -8.80
C LYS A 422 3.08 12.52 -9.89
N SER A 423 2.68 13.77 -9.88
CA SER A 423 3.15 14.81 -10.81
C SER A 423 4.42 15.50 -10.34
N TYR A 424 4.95 15.18 -9.17
CA TYR A 424 6.24 15.71 -8.71
C TYR A 424 7.35 15.27 -9.65
N ARG A 425 8.28 16.17 -9.93
CA ARG A 425 9.45 15.92 -10.76
C ARG A 425 10.70 16.37 -10.04
N LYS A 426 11.80 15.69 -10.35
CA LYS A 426 13.14 16.07 -9.95
C LYS A 426 13.97 16.18 -11.21
N PHE A 427 14.66 17.28 -11.38
CA PHE A 427 15.49 17.57 -12.53
C PHE A 427 16.95 17.66 -12.08
N ASN A 428 17.84 16.93 -12.74
CA ASN A 428 19.27 17.15 -12.58
C ASN A 428 19.66 18.30 -13.52
N ILE A 429 20.18 19.37 -12.96
CA ILE A 429 20.57 20.57 -13.71
C ILE A 429 22.00 20.37 -14.20
N ASP A 430 22.22 20.51 -15.52
CA ASP A 430 23.52 20.38 -16.13
C ASP A 430 24.40 21.60 -15.76
N SER A 431 25.40 21.34 -14.92
CA SER A 431 26.35 22.37 -14.45
C SER A 431 27.20 23.02 -15.57
N ASN A 432 27.22 22.41 -16.77
CA ASN A 432 27.90 23.01 -17.92
C ASN A 432 27.05 24.11 -18.60
N LYS A 433 25.76 24.15 -18.35
CA LYS A 433 24.83 25.11 -18.96
C LYS A 433 24.50 26.31 -18.07
N VAL A 434 24.92 26.27 -16.80
CA VAL A 434 24.64 27.32 -15.82
C VAL A 434 25.86 27.57 -14.95
N LYS A 435 26.16 28.83 -14.69
CA LYS A 435 27.27 29.21 -13.80
C LYS A 435 26.98 28.74 -12.36
N PRO A 436 28.00 28.33 -11.59
CA PRO A 436 27.82 27.98 -10.17
C PRO A 436 27.18 29.14 -9.40
N GLY A 437 26.03 28.86 -8.74
CA GLY A 437 25.30 29.88 -7.97
C GLY A 437 24.33 30.76 -8.76
N ASP A 438 24.12 30.51 -10.05
CA ASP A 438 23.13 31.21 -10.86
C ASP A 438 21.75 30.57 -10.72
N ASP A 439 21.01 30.97 -9.68
CA ASP A 439 19.67 30.45 -9.37
C ASP A 439 18.66 30.74 -10.48
N TYR A 440 18.79 31.89 -11.15
CA TYR A 440 17.90 32.24 -12.28
C TYR A 440 18.14 31.31 -13.49
N GLY A 441 19.40 31.05 -13.82
CA GLY A 441 19.75 30.10 -14.88
C GLY A 441 19.30 28.68 -14.56
N MET A 442 19.41 28.23 -13.30
CA MET A 442 18.90 26.93 -12.84
C MET A 442 17.38 26.88 -12.94
N MET A 443 16.67 27.93 -12.53
CA MET A 443 15.21 28.01 -12.64
C MET A 443 14.76 27.94 -14.09
N ARG A 444 15.41 28.69 -14.98
CA ARG A 444 15.12 28.66 -16.41
C ARG A 444 15.24 27.25 -17.00
N LEU A 445 16.30 26.50 -16.64
CA LEU A 445 16.46 25.12 -17.09
C LEU A 445 15.40 24.18 -16.51
N SER A 446 14.99 24.37 -15.26
CA SER A 446 13.94 23.57 -14.64
C SER A 446 12.55 23.77 -15.27
N LEU A 447 12.29 24.96 -15.81
CA LEU A 447 11.02 25.31 -16.49
C LEU A 447 10.94 24.85 -17.96
N ILE A 448 12.06 24.50 -18.58
CA ILE A 448 12.12 24.03 -19.98
C ILE A 448 11.82 22.51 -20.07
N HIS A 449 11.92 21.78 -18.97
CA HIS A 449 11.62 20.34 -18.88
C HIS A 449 10.17 20.08 -18.48
#